data_5974c2f4c2f032493366aaa8d2344121
#
_entry.id   5974c2f4c2f032493366aaa8d2344121
#
_cell.length_a   1.000
_cell.length_b   1.000
_cell.length_c   1.000
_cell.angle_alpha   90.00
_cell.angle_beta   90.00
_cell.angle_gamma   90.00
#
_symmetry.space_group_name_H-M   'P 1'
#
loop_
_entity.id
_entity.type
_entity.pdbx_description
1 polymer ?
#
loop_
_entity_poly.entity_id
_entity_poly.type
_entity_poly.pdbx_seq_one_letter_code
_entity_poly.pdbx_strand_id
1 'polypeptide(L)'
;MIARGRYIRGGTADQASAASHLNSHLKYLEHRSRDELESRGDRSIFSKDDDQVNRRDAVDDVMEHTSGSVSYHKIVLSPGDDEPVQDWREWTREVMADLEAEQGIELHWYAVHHSNTEHEHVHVVLAGAGEHRDTGHEEAVKLYPGDYQVLRESGHDHSDHDFYNHLSEQLKELDRQDDLGHDLGVRDQERDFSSDFTPAGDLNEGEHDR
;
A
#
# COMPACT_ATOMS: atom_id res chain seq x y z
N MET A 1 -2.28 -0.46 -11.18
CA MET A 1 -1.60 0.60 -10.40
C MET A 1 -2.00 2.02 -10.84
N ILE A 2 -2.07 2.98 -9.92
CA ILE A 2 -2.30 4.41 -10.15
C ILE A 2 -1.05 5.18 -9.77
N ALA A 3 -0.50 6.00 -10.69
CA ALA A 3 0.51 6.99 -10.41
C ALA A 3 0.00 8.37 -10.89
N ARG A 4 -0.09 9.32 -9.98
CA ARG A 4 -0.58 10.69 -10.25
C ARG A 4 0.30 11.70 -9.55
N GLY A 5 0.54 12.83 -10.19
CA GLY A 5 1.35 13.86 -9.57
C GLY A 5 1.04 15.26 -10.06
N ARG A 6 1.58 16.22 -9.34
CA ARG A 6 1.63 17.64 -9.71
C ARG A 6 2.92 18.23 -9.19
N TYR A 7 3.45 19.20 -9.91
CA TYR A 7 4.62 19.95 -9.45
C TYR A 7 4.23 21.29 -8.81
N ILE A 8 5.09 21.77 -7.95
CA ILE A 8 5.06 23.11 -7.38
C ILE A 8 6.13 23.92 -8.12
N ARG A 9 5.74 25.07 -8.66
CA ARG A 9 6.63 25.92 -9.44
C ARG A 9 7.80 26.41 -8.58
N GLY A 10 8.98 26.39 -9.19
CA GLY A 10 10.19 27.01 -8.63
C GLY A 10 10.24 28.50 -8.95
N GLY A 11 11.10 29.18 -8.22
CA GLY A 11 11.41 30.59 -8.40
C GLY A 11 11.99 31.20 -7.12
N THR A 12 12.98 32.06 -7.25
CA THR A 12 13.70 32.64 -6.08
C THR A 12 12.79 33.49 -5.18
N ALA A 13 11.72 34.08 -5.72
CA ALA A 13 10.77 34.89 -4.95
C ALA A 13 9.81 34.06 -4.08
N ASP A 14 9.64 32.75 -4.39
CA ASP A 14 8.63 31.88 -3.75
C ASP A 14 9.24 30.76 -2.90
N GLN A 15 10.55 30.69 -2.75
CA GLN A 15 11.23 29.57 -2.08
C GLN A 15 10.79 29.40 -0.62
N ALA A 16 10.67 30.49 0.12
CA ALA A 16 10.18 30.47 1.50
C ALA A 16 8.69 29.99 1.58
N SER A 17 7.89 30.41 0.61
CA SER A 17 6.49 29.94 0.49
C SER A 17 6.43 28.47 0.13
N ALA A 18 7.26 27.99 -0.79
CA ALA A 18 7.36 26.58 -1.16
C ALA A 18 7.78 25.70 0.03
N ALA A 19 8.78 26.11 0.80
CA ALA A 19 9.22 25.45 2.02
C ALA A 19 8.11 25.38 3.07
N SER A 20 7.38 26.48 3.30
CA SER A 20 6.24 26.52 4.22
C SER A 20 5.10 25.59 3.79
N HIS A 21 4.79 25.58 2.50
CA HIS A 21 3.78 24.66 1.92
C HIS A 21 4.21 23.21 2.02
N LEU A 22 5.48 22.90 1.75
CA LEU A 22 6.04 21.56 1.89
C LEU A 22 5.97 21.07 3.33
N ASN A 23 6.45 21.88 4.29
CA ASN A 23 6.38 21.55 5.71
C ASN A 23 4.94 21.31 6.19
N SER A 24 4.00 22.15 5.75
CA SER A 24 2.58 21.97 6.06
C SER A 24 2.00 20.70 5.44
N HIS A 25 2.43 20.38 4.23
CA HIS A 25 2.00 19.15 3.54
C HIS A 25 2.53 17.90 4.23
N LEU A 26 3.83 17.81 4.51
CA LEU A 26 4.42 16.68 5.23
C LEU A 26 3.82 16.53 6.63
N LYS A 27 3.64 17.65 7.36
CA LYS A 27 2.93 17.64 8.65
C LYS A 27 1.52 17.07 8.53
N TYR A 28 0.77 17.41 7.48
CA TYR A 28 -0.56 16.86 7.23
C TYR A 28 -0.50 15.38 6.96
N LEU A 29 0.46 14.88 6.16
CA LEU A 29 0.64 13.47 5.86
C LEU A 29 0.94 12.64 7.12
N GLU A 30 1.82 13.14 8.00
CA GLU A 30 2.14 12.48 9.28
C GLU A 30 0.98 12.46 10.28
N HIS A 31 0.04 13.43 10.21
CA HIS A 31 -0.95 13.67 11.27
C HIS A 31 -2.39 13.60 10.78
N ARG A 32 -2.65 13.26 9.50
CA ARG A 32 -4.01 13.13 8.97
C ARG A 32 -4.82 12.18 9.83
N SER A 33 -6.03 12.64 10.15
CA SER A 33 -7.01 12.03 11.02
C SER A 33 -7.14 10.51 10.92
N ARG A 34 -7.21 9.86 12.04
CA ARG A 34 -6.96 8.48 12.40
C ARG A 34 -8.22 7.65 12.45
N ASP A 35 -8.14 6.43 11.99
CA ASP A 35 -8.77 5.35 12.70
C ASP A 35 -7.83 4.92 13.84
N GLU A 36 -8.39 4.60 15.02
CA GLU A 36 -7.66 4.33 16.27
C GLU A 36 -6.71 3.12 16.22
N LEU A 37 -6.64 2.43 15.08
CA LEU A 37 -5.88 1.20 14.87
C LEU A 37 -4.48 1.41 14.28
N GLU A 38 -4.16 2.59 13.77
CA GLU A 38 -2.82 2.86 13.25
C GLU A 38 -1.85 3.34 14.33
N SER A 39 -0.72 2.64 14.48
CA SER A 39 0.37 3.10 15.30
C SER A 39 1.07 4.32 14.68
N ARG A 40 1.61 5.20 15.51
CA ARG A 40 2.35 6.40 15.05
C ARG A 40 3.57 6.06 14.17
N GLY A 41 4.08 4.82 14.28
CA GLY A 41 5.23 4.34 13.52
C GLY A 41 4.92 4.11 12.04
N ASP A 42 3.67 3.80 11.71
CA ASP A 42 3.27 3.46 10.35
C ASP A 42 3.20 4.66 9.41
N ARG A 43 3.27 5.89 9.93
CA ARG A 43 3.24 7.16 9.18
C ARG A 43 4.51 7.97 9.29
N SER A 44 5.62 7.34 9.58
CA SER A 44 6.92 8.01 9.52
C SER A 44 7.24 8.44 8.09
N ILE A 45 7.88 9.60 7.96
CA ILE A 45 8.51 9.97 6.71
C ILE A 45 9.71 9.04 6.51
N PHE A 46 9.81 8.45 5.34
CA PHE A 46 10.95 7.61 4.95
C PHE A 46 11.54 8.10 3.62
N SER A 47 12.74 7.67 3.34
CA SER A 47 13.49 8.01 2.14
C SER A 47 14.08 6.76 1.47
N LYS A 48 14.95 6.99 0.50
CA LYS A 48 15.76 5.97 -0.14
C LYS A 48 16.57 5.15 0.88
N ASP A 49 17.15 5.81 1.88
CA ASP A 49 18.12 5.22 2.80
C ASP A 49 17.59 5.03 4.24
N ASP A 50 16.59 5.83 4.66
CA ASP A 50 16.11 5.88 6.04
C ASP A 50 14.61 5.59 6.16
N ASP A 51 14.25 4.76 7.14
CA ASP A 51 12.85 4.44 7.46
C ASP A 51 12.15 5.51 8.30
N GLN A 52 12.92 6.39 8.95
CA GLN A 52 12.41 7.44 9.82
C GLN A 52 13.21 8.73 9.64
N VAL A 53 12.71 9.62 8.82
CA VAL A 53 13.32 10.91 8.55
C VAL A 53 12.61 12.02 9.33
N ASN A 54 13.38 12.93 9.90
CA ASN A 54 12.80 14.12 10.50
C ASN A 54 12.21 15.03 9.42
N ARG A 55 10.99 15.52 9.63
CA ARG A 55 10.30 16.38 8.65
C ARG A 55 11.10 17.61 8.26
N ARG A 56 11.81 18.22 9.21
CA ARG A 56 12.61 19.41 8.92
C ARG A 56 13.76 19.08 7.98
N ASP A 57 14.45 17.98 8.24
CA ASP A 57 15.56 17.54 7.41
C ASP A 57 15.08 17.21 5.98
N ALA A 58 13.92 16.55 5.85
CA ALA A 58 13.28 16.31 4.56
C ALA A 58 12.90 17.60 3.82
N VAL A 59 12.40 18.62 4.53
CA VAL A 59 12.08 19.93 3.93
C VAL A 59 13.35 20.63 3.49
N ASP A 60 14.38 20.64 4.32
CA ASP A 60 15.64 21.34 4.05
C ASP A 60 16.33 20.71 2.83
N ASP A 61 16.41 19.39 2.75
CA ASP A 61 16.99 18.66 1.60
C ASP A 61 16.21 18.90 0.30
N VAL A 62 14.88 18.75 0.31
CA VAL A 62 14.06 19.02 -0.89
C VAL A 62 14.20 20.46 -1.37
N MET A 63 14.35 21.41 -0.45
CA MET A 63 14.49 22.82 -0.80
C MET A 63 15.90 23.18 -1.25
N GLU A 64 16.91 22.41 -0.88
CA GLU A 64 18.26 22.51 -1.42
C GLU A 64 18.32 22.06 -2.88
N HIS A 65 17.56 21.00 -3.23
CA HIS A 65 17.50 20.42 -4.57
C HIS A 65 16.30 20.93 -5.40
N THR A 66 16.20 22.24 -5.55
CA THR A 66 15.14 22.88 -6.36
C THR A 66 15.70 23.41 -7.67
N SER A 67 14.90 23.32 -8.74
CA SER A 67 15.23 24.01 -9.99
C SER A 67 14.51 25.36 -10.11
N GLY A 68 14.97 26.21 -11.03
CA GLY A 68 14.30 27.48 -11.34
C GLY A 68 12.86 27.32 -11.86
N SER A 69 12.50 26.14 -12.35
CA SER A 69 11.17 25.86 -12.90
C SER A 69 10.29 25.01 -11.98
N VAL A 70 10.89 24.16 -11.15
CA VAL A 70 10.21 23.21 -10.26
C VAL A 70 10.85 23.27 -8.87
N SER A 71 10.06 23.52 -7.83
CA SER A 71 10.55 23.37 -6.46
C SER A 71 10.50 21.90 -6.04
N TYR A 72 9.37 21.26 -6.23
CA TYR A 72 9.20 19.82 -5.94
C TYR A 72 7.94 19.27 -6.61
N HIS A 73 7.85 17.95 -6.70
CA HIS A 73 6.67 17.22 -7.13
C HIS A 73 5.95 16.58 -5.92
N LYS A 74 4.65 16.46 -6.04
CA LYS A 74 3.81 15.63 -5.17
C LYS A 74 3.26 14.50 -6.00
N ILE A 75 3.58 13.27 -5.63
CA ILE A 75 3.16 12.07 -6.35
C ILE A 75 2.32 11.21 -5.40
N VAL A 76 1.34 10.52 -5.91
CA VAL A 76 0.59 9.49 -5.21
C VAL A 76 0.76 8.21 -6.00
N LEU A 77 1.24 7.18 -5.33
CA LEU A 77 1.39 5.83 -5.84
C LEU A 77 0.38 4.94 -5.12
N SER A 78 -0.51 4.29 -5.86
CA SER A 78 -1.50 3.39 -5.31
C SER A 78 -1.56 2.13 -6.17
N PRO A 79 -1.14 0.99 -5.65
CA PRO A 79 -1.33 -0.30 -6.31
C PRO A 79 -2.81 -0.54 -6.65
N GLY A 80 -3.07 -1.44 -7.59
CA GLY A 80 -4.42 -1.94 -7.87
C GLY A 80 -4.85 -2.96 -6.82
N ASP A 81 -6.12 -3.32 -6.84
CA ASP A 81 -6.68 -4.32 -5.91
C ASP A 81 -6.08 -5.73 -6.14
N ASP A 82 -5.50 -5.96 -7.31
CA ASP A 82 -4.81 -7.17 -7.74
C ASP A 82 -3.27 -7.07 -7.62
N GLU A 83 -2.77 -5.99 -7.05
CA GLU A 83 -1.35 -5.70 -6.86
C GLU A 83 -1.03 -5.55 -5.35
N PRO A 84 -1.05 -6.65 -4.58
CA PRO A 84 -0.77 -6.58 -3.14
C PRO A 84 0.68 -6.18 -2.89
N VAL A 85 0.90 -5.43 -1.81
CA VAL A 85 2.22 -4.98 -1.35
C VAL A 85 2.36 -5.30 0.12
N GLN A 86 3.40 -6.06 0.49
CA GLN A 86 3.69 -6.41 1.89
C GLN A 86 4.61 -5.37 2.55
N ASP A 87 5.71 -5.03 1.88
CA ASP A 87 6.63 -3.99 2.35
C ASP A 87 6.52 -2.74 1.50
N TRP A 88 5.73 -1.79 2.00
CA TRP A 88 5.47 -0.51 1.32
C TRP A 88 6.69 0.38 1.18
N ARG A 89 7.66 0.28 2.11
CA ARG A 89 8.89 1.06 2.02
C ARG A 89 9.81 0.52 0.94
N GLU A 90 10.02 -0.79 0.94
CA GLU A 90 10.85 -1.43 -0.07
C GLU A 90 10.24 -1.28 -1.46
N TRP A 91 8.96 -1.58 -1.60
CA TRP A 91 8.23 -1.37 -2.85
C TRP A 91 8.38 0.07 -3.38
N THR A 92 8.25 1.07 -2.51
CA THR A 92 8.42 2.47 -2.92
C THR A 92 9.84 2.77 -3.35
N ARG A 93 10.84 2.19 -2.69
CA ARG A 93 12.26 2.34 -3.05
C ARG A 93 12.55 1.76 -4.43
N GLU A 94 12.04 0.57 -4.73
CA GLU A 94 12.18 -0.07 -6.03
C GLU A 94 11.51 0.74 -7.13
N VAL A 95 10.29 1.19 -6.94
CA VAL A 95 9.55 2.04 -7.89
C VAL A 95 10.29 3.36 -8.16
N MET A 96 10.83 3.98 -7.13
CA MET A 96 11.57 5.23 -7.29
C MET A 96 12.97 5.02 -7.88
N ALA A 97 13.60 3.86 -7.64
CA ALA A 97 14.87 3.50 -8.25
C ALA A 97 14.74 3.29 -9.77
N ASP A 98 13.63 2.70 -10.23
CA ASP A 98 13.37 2.54 -11.66
C ASP A 98 13.12 3.90 -12.35
N LEU A 99 12.40 4.81 -11.69
CA LEU A 99 12.26 6.18 -12.19
C LEU A 99 13.62 6.91 -12.26
N GLU A 100 14.47 6.73 -11.23
CA GLU A 100 15.81 7.27 -11.16
C GLU A 100 16.70 6.72 -12.30
N ALA A 101 16.58 5.43 -12.60
CA ALA A 101 17.28 4.78 -13.70
C ALA A 101 16.82 5.28 -15.07
N GLU A 102 15.51 5.45 -15.27
CA GLU A 102 14.94 5.97 -16.51
C GLU A 102 15.38 7.39 -16.80
N GLN A 103 15.38 8.25 -15.77
CA GLN A 103 15.81 9.64 -15.95
C GLN A 103 17.33 9.83 -15.98
N GLY A 104 18.09 8.89 -15.46
CA GLY A 104 19.54 9.01 -15.30
C GLY A 104 19.97 10.11 -14.30
N ILE A 105 19.07 10.52 -13.42
CA ILE A 105 19.25 11.58 -12.43
C ILE A 105 19.13 10.96 -11.04
N GLU A 106 20.07 11.23 -10.14
CA GLU A 106 19.93 10.88 -8.73
C GLU A 106 18.80 11.70 -8.11
N LEU A 107 17.79 11.00 -7.58
CA LEU A 107 16.54 11.60 -7.11
C LEU A 107 16.54 11.75 -5.58
N HIS A 108 16.22 12.94 -5.11
CA HIS A 108 15.96 13.25 -3.69
C HIS A 108 14.46 13.18 -3.43
N TRP A 109 14.02 12.19 -2.64
CA TRP A 109 12.60 12.01 -2.37
C TRP A 109 12.31 11.53 -0.96
N TYR A 110 11.11 11.86 -0.48
CA TYR A 110 10.57 11.50 0.82
C TYR A 110 9.15 11.02 0.67
N ALA A 111 8.77 10.00 1.43
CA ALA A 111 7.46 9.38 1.29
C ALA A 111 6.80 9.10 2.64
N VAL A 112 5.47 8.99 2.60
CA VAL A 112 4.63 8.57 3.74
C VAL A 112 3.60 7.58 3.23
N HIS A 113 3.53 6.40 3.86
CA HIS A 113 2.52 5.39 3.58
C HIS A 113 1.22 5.69 4.34
N HIS A 114 0.09 5.54 3.68
CA HIS A 114 -1.24 5.67 4.24
C HIS A 114 -2.06 4.39 4.05
N SER A 115 -2.31 3.66 5.14
CA SER A 115 -3.08 2.41 5.18
C SER A 115 -4.56 2.59 5.57
N ASN A 116 -4.96 3.78 6.03
CA ASN A 116 -6.30 4.04 6.58
C ASN A 116 -7.33 4.52 5.57
N THR A 117 -7.16 4.21 4.33
CA THR A 117 -8.11 4.51 3.25
C THR A 117 -8.58 3.22 2.61
N GLU A 118 -9.74 3.26 1.97
CA GLU A 118 -10.28 2.12 1.21
C GLU A 118 -9.27 1.55 0.21
N HIS A 119 -8.34 2.39 -0.25
CA HIS A 119 -7.21 2.01 -1.09
C HIS A 119 -5.93 2.54 -0.45
N GLU A 120 -5.05 1.65 -0.03
CA GLU A 120 -3.73 2.01 0.50
C GLU A 120 -2.89 2.72 -0.56
N HIS A 121 -2.09 3.67 -0.15
CA HIS A 121 -1.27 4.45 -1.07
C HIS A 121 -0.08 5.12 -0.38
N VAL A 122 0.91 5.48 -1.17
CA VAL A 122 2.08 6.23 -0.73
C VAL A 122 2.04 7.64 -1.32
N HIS A 123 2.26 8.62 -0.48
CA HIS A 123 2.54 9.98 -0.91
C HIS A 123 4.05 10.18 -1.01
N VAL A 124 4.53 10.55 -2.19
CA VAL A 124 5.93 10.88 -2.43
C VAL A 124 6.08 12.37 -2.69
N VAL A 125 7.04 12.98 -2.03
CA VAL A 125 7.58 14.30 -2.34
C VAL A 125 8.93 14.10 -3.01
N LEU A 126 9.07 14.56 -4.24
CA LEU A 126 10.27 14.46 -5.05
C LEU A 126 10.82 15.85 -5.31
N ALA A 127 12.09 16.10 -5.03
CA ALA A 127 12.76 17.36 -5.26
C ALA A 127 12.72 17.78 -6.74
N GLY A 128 12.82 19.07 -7.01
CA GLY A 128 12.74 19.64 -8.35
C GLY A 128 14.04 19.61 -9.15
N ALA A 129 15.13 19.17 -8.55
CA ALA A 129 16.43 18.95 -9.17
C ALA A 129 17.11 17.73 -8.58
N GLY A 130 18.11 17.20 -9.28
CA GLY A 130 18.98 16.14 -8.86
C GLY A 130 20.25 16.12 -9.71
N GLU A 131 21.20 15.29 -9.35
CA GLU A 131 22.48 15.18 -10.03
C GLU A 131 22.40 14.13 -11.15
N HIS A 132 22.74 14.52 -12.38
CA HIS A 132 22.81 13.58 -13.51
C HIS A 132 23.98 12.62 -13.32
N ARG A 133 23.73 11.33 -13.34
CA ARG A 133 24.69 10.25 -12.99
C ARG A 133 25.94 10.24 -13.83
N ASP A 134 25.84 10.55 -15.13
CA ASP A 134 26.98 10.50 -16.04
C ASP A 134 27.82 11.79 -16.03
N THR A 135 27.20 12.92 -15.76
CA THR A 135 27.85 14.23 -15.90
C THR A 135 28.18 14.89 -14.57
N GLY A 136 27.53 14.49 -13.48
CA GLY A 136 27.65 15.11 -12.16
C GLY A 136 27.10 16.53 -12.10
N HIS A 137 26.30 16.94 -13.10
CA HIS A 137 25.67 18.27 -13.11
C HIS A 137 24.26 18.21 -12.56
N GLU A 138 23.90 19.23 -11.80
CA GLU A 138 22.53 19.41 -11.35
C GLU A 138 21.60 19.65 -12.54
N GLU A 139 20.54 18.87 -12.63
CA GLU A 139 19.50 18.99 -13.65
C GLU A 139 18.10 19.07 -13.03
N ALA A 140 17.20 19.75 -13.75
CA ALA A 140 15.81 19.86 -13.32
C ALA A 140 15.06 18.54 -13.50
N VAL A 141 14.52 18.01 -12.45
CA VAL A 141 13.62 16.84 -12.50
C VAL A 141 12.27 17.29 -13.04
N LYS A 142 11.89 16.74 -14.19
CA LYS A 142 10.60 16.97 -14.87
C LYS A 142 9.93 15.65 -15.13
N LEU A 143 8.66 15.54 -14.71
CA LEU A 143 7.87 14.33 -14.94
C LEU A 143 6.96 14.52 -16.13
N TYR A 144 7.14 13.70 -17.14
CA TYR A 144 6.34 13.60 -18.34
C TYR A 144 5.39 12.39 -18.30
N PRO A 145 4.44 12.27 -19.24
CA PRO A 145 3.54 11.11 -19.24
C PRO A 145 4.24 9.73 -19.29
N GLY A 146 5.45 9.66 -19.90
CA GLY A 146 6.27 8.46 -19.92
C GLY A 146 6.77 8.07 -18.54
N ASP A 147 7.22 9.03 -17.72
CA ASP A 147 7.69 8.76 -16.35
C ASP A 147 6.57 8.20 -15.47
N TYR A 148 5.33 8.68 -15.64
CA TYR A 148 4.18 8.09 -14.95
C TYR A 148 3.82 6.71 -15.47
N GLN A 149 4.19 6.36 -16.69
CA GLN A 149 4.07 5.00 -17.19
C GLN A 149 5.12 4.09 -16.53
N VAL A 150 6.37 4.52 -16.47
CA VAL A 150 7.45 3.82 -15.73
C VAL A 150 7.03 3.55 -14.29
N LEU A 151 6.56 4.57 -13.57
CA LEU A 151 6.08 4.41 -12.18
C LEU A 151 4.95 3.36 -12.07
N ARG A 152 4.04 3.26 -13.06
CA ARG A 152 2.95 2.27 -13.02
C ARG A 152 3.42 0.88 -13.35
N GLU A 153 4.28 0.72 -14.34
CA GLU A 153 4.86 -0.57 -14.75
C GLU A 153 5.74 -1.11 -13.62
N SER A 154 6.66 -0.30 -13.11
CA SER A 154 7.52 -0.66 -11.98
C SER A 154 6.70 -1.04 -10.74
N GLY A 155 5.68 -0.27 -10.38
CA GLY A 155 4.86 -0.60 -9.23
C GLY A 155 4.05 -1.88 -9.39
N HIS A 156 3.69 -2.26 -10.61
CA HIS A 156 3.11 -3.56 -10.92
C HIS A 156 4.16 -4.67 -10.79
N ASP A 157 5.33 -4.48 -11.40
CA ASP A 157 6.39 -5.49 -11.45
C ASP A 157 6.96 -5.82 -10.07
N HIS A 158 7.04 -4.82 -9.17
CA HIS A 158 7.50 -4.98 -7.80
C HIS A 158 6.38 -5.32 -6.79
N SER A 159 5.14 -5.49 -7.25
CA SER A 159 4.06 -5.97 -6.38
C SER A 159 4.18 -7.48 -6.12
N ASP A 160 3.58 -7.94 -5.03
CA ASP A 160 3.61 -9.36 -4.61
C ASP A 160 2.57 -10.22 -5.35
N HIS A 161 2.10 -9.80 -6.53
CA HIS A 161 1.00 -10.45 -7.23
C HIS A 161 1.28 -11.92 -7.58
N ASP A 162 2.51 -12.28 -7.96
CA ASP A 162 2.90 -13.65 -8.29
C ASP A 162 2.84 -14.56 -7.05
N PHE A 163 3.32 -14.06 -5.90
CA PHE A 163 3.25 -14.78 -4.65
C PHE A 163 1.80 -15.06 -4.22
N TYR A 164 0.94 -14.06 -4.29
CA TYR A 164 -0.47 -14.20 -3.93
C TYR A 164 -1.25 -15.09 -4.90
N ASN A 165 -0.95 -15.04 -6.19
CA ASN A 165 -1.53 -15.94 -7.17
C ASN A 165 -1.16 -17.39 -6.86
N HIS A 166 0.12 -17.68 -6.62
CA HIS A 166 0.60 -19.00 -6.24
C HIS A 166 -0.04 -19.51 -4.93
N LEU A 167 -0.10 -18.67 -3.90
CA LEU A 167 -0.76 -18.99 -2.62
C LEU A 167 -2.25 -19.28 -2.81
N SER A 168 -2.94 -18.49 -3.61
CA SER A 168 -4.37 -18.67 -3.88
C SER A 168 -4.65 -19.97 -4.64
N GLU A 169 -3.76 -20.37 -5.54
CA GLU A 169 -3.85 -21.67 -6.24
C GLU A 169 -3.62 -22.85 -5.28
N GLN A 170 -2.65 -22.74 -4.38
CA GLN A 170 -2.40 -23.75 -3.34
C GLN A 170 -3.61 -23.91 -2.40
N LEU A 171 -4.21 -22.81 -1.95
CA LEU A 171 -5.41 -22.86 -1.10
C LEU A 171 -6.59 -23.50 -1.81
N LYS A 172 -6.83 -23.18 -3.07
CA LYS A 172 -7.89 -23.82 -3.88
C LYS A 172 -7.64 -25.31 -4.07
N GLU A 173 -6.39 -25.73 -4.14
CA GLU A 173 -6.05 -27.15 -4.26
C GLU A 173 -6.27 -27.89 -2.94
N LEU A 174 -5.96 -27.27 -1.79
CA LEU A 174 -6.24 -27.82 -0.48
C LEU A 174 -7.75 -27.99 -0.24
N ASP A 175 -8.55 -26.95 -0.56
CA ASP A 175 -10.01 -27.03 -0.46
C ASP A 175 -10.59 -28.15 -1.32
N ARG A 176 -10.07 -28.37 -2.53
CA ARG A 176 -10.47 -29.49 -3.40
C ARG A 176 -10.12 -30.86 -2.80
N GLN A 177 -8.98 -30.97 -2.12
CA GLN A 177 -8.56 -32.22 -1.48
C GLN A 177 -9.43 -32.52 -0.26
N ASP A 178 -9.84 -31.53 0.51
CA ASP A 178 -10.75 -31.70 1.66
C ASP A 178 -12.15 -32.09 1.21
N ASP A 179 -12.68 -31.54 0.13
CA ASP A 179 -13.98 -31.93 -0.47
C ASP A 179 -13.96 -33.39 -0.97
N LEU A 180 -12.87 -33.83 -1.59
CA LEU A 180 -12.70 -35.23 -2.03
C LEU A 180 -12.57 -36.16 -0.84
N GLY A 181 -12.00 -35.75 0.28
CA GLY A 181 -11.89 -36.52 1.52
C GLY A 181 -13.24 -36.70 2.22
N HIS A 182 -14.15 -35.74 2.11
CA HIS A 182 -15.49 -35.82 2.70
C HIS A 182 -16.44 -36.74 1.91
N ASP A 183 -16.28 -36.84 0.59
CA ASP A 183 -17.13 -37.73 -0.26
C ASP A 183 -16.77 -39.23 -0.13
N LEU A 184 -15.60 -39.53 0.40
CA LEU A 184 -15.17 -40.94 0.65
C LEU A 184 -15.55 -41.45 2.07
N GLY A 185 -16.03 -40.55 2.96
CA GLY A 185 -16.33 -40.88 4.37
C GLY A 185 -17.78 -41.19 4.69
N VAL A 186 -18.72 -41.04 3.76
CA VAL A 186 -20.16 -41.25 4.00
C VAL A 186 -20.73 -42.38 3.14
N ARG A 187 -20.10 -43.54 3.16
CA ARG A 187 -20.73 -44.82 2.78
C ARG A 187 -20.47 -45.83 3.88
N ASP A 188 -21.59 -46.31 4.40
CA ASP A 188 -21.78 -47.38 5.40
C ASP A 188 -21.88 -46.95 6.85
N GLN A 189 -23.12 -46.58 7.23
CA GLN A 189 -23.79 -47.18 8.38
C GLN A 189 -25.28 -46.78 8.41
N GLU A 190 -26.04 -47.20 7.39
CA GLU A 190 -27.46 -47.51 7.62
C GLU A 190 -27.51 -48.87 8.33
N ARG A 191 -27.40 -48.89 9.66
CA ARG A 191 -27.85 -49.98 10.50
C ARG A 191 -29.30 -49.75 10.83
N ASP A 192 -30.11 -50.56 10.13
CA ASP A 192 -31.43 -51.10 10.47
C ASP A 192 -31.71 -51.06 11.99
N PHE A 193 -32.60 -50.18 12.40
CA PHE A 193 -33.23 -50.17 13.71
C PHE A 193 -34.74 -50.15 13.52
N SER A 194 -35.26 -51.26 12.91
CA SER A 194 -36.68 -51.61 12.97
C SER A 194 -36.80 -52.79 13.94
N SER A 195 -37.31 -52.53 15.09
CA SER A 195 -38.29 -53.38 15.81
C SER A 195 -38.26 -53.08 17.32
N ASP A 196 -39.48 -53.04 17.83
CA ASP A 196 -39.88 -53.06 19.22
C ASP A 196 -40.06 -51.68 19.94
N PHE A 197 -41.18 -51.06 19.64
CA PHE A 197 -41.89 -50.30 20.66
C PHE A 197 -43.37 -50.63 20.66
N THR A 198 -43.77 -51.49 21.60
CA THR A 198 -45.16 -51.79 21.97
C THR A 198 -45.69 -50.63 22.85
N PRO A 199 -46.88 -50.13 22.59
CA PRO A 199 -47.49 -49.14 23.51
C PRO A 199 -48.26 -49.85 24.61
N ALA A 200 -47.98 -49.54 25.87
CA ALA A 200 -48.82 -49.85 27.00
C ALA A 200 -49.17 -48.50 27.65
N GLY A 201 -50.44 -48.17 27.61
CA GLY A 201 -51.39 -48.28 28.65
C GLY A 201 -51.79 -46.91 29.17
N ASP A 202 -52.99 -46.53 28.83
CA ASP A 202 -53.85 -45.57 29.55
C ASP A 202 -53.82 -45.68 31.06
N LEU A 203 -53.95 -44.51 31.74
CA LEU A 203 -54.75 -44.27 32.95
C LEU A 203 -54.52 -42.78 33.33
N ASN A 204 -55.44 -41.91 33.03
CA ASN A 204 -56.66 -41.47 33.69
C ASN A 204 -56.46 -40.74 35.02
N GLU A 205 -57.13 -39.57 35.04
CA GLU A 205 -57.72 -38.85 36.15
C GLU A 205 -56.87 -37.97 37.07
N GLY A 206 -57.35 -36.76 37.16
CA GLY A 206 -57.54 -36.06 38.40
C GLY A 206 -57.30 -34.57 38.38
N GLU A 207 -58.34 -33.83 38.07
CA GLU A 207 -58.96 -32.69 38.79
C GLU A 207 -58.19 -32.06 39.96
N HIS A 208 -58.18 -30.78 39.97
CA HIS A 208 -58.68 -29.75 40.89
C HIS A 208 -57.77 -28.55 41.09
N ASP A 209 -58.31 -27.43 40.67
CA ASP A 209 -58.65 -26.21 41.48
C ASP A 209 -57.55 -25.53 42.32
N ARG A 210 -57.22 -24.37 41.98
CA ARG A 210 -57.46 -23.00 42.55
C ARG A 210 -56.50 -21.99 41.94
#